data_bdd73650fe64f6c4aa0448940c4a0d30
#
_entry.id   bdd73650fe64f6c4aa0448940c4a0d30
#
_cell.length_a   1.000
_cell.length_b   1.000
_cell.length_c   1.000
_cell.angle_alpha   90.00
_cell.angle_beta   90.00
_cell.angle_gamma   90.00
#
_symmetry.space_group_name_H-M   'P 1'
#
loop_
_entity.id
_entity.type
_entity.pdbx_description
1 polymer ?
#
loop_
_entity_poly.entity_id
_entity_poly.type
_entity_poly.pdbx_seq_one_letter_code
_entity_poly.pdbx_strand_id
1 'polypeptide(L)'
;VLPHLAPLKDRTILDVGCGSGYHMWRMVGEGAKMVVGIDPTELFLCQFEVVRKLLGNDRRANLIPLGIEQMQLLAAFDTVFSMGVLYHRKSPLDHLSQLKAQLVKGGELVLETLVIDGDVNTCLVPADRYAKMKNIYFIPSIDCLINWLEKVGFKNVRCVDQAVTTLEEQRKTDWLENESLVDFLDPNDHSKTIEGYPAPKRAVILANA
;
A
#
# COMPACT_ATOMS: atom_id res chain seq x y z
N VAL A 1 1.79 6.12 9.97
CA VAL A 1 0.84 4.99 9.97
C VAL A 1 0.74 4.35 11.35
N LEU A 2 1.84 3.79 11.91
CA LEU A 2 1.80 3.02 13.17
C LEU A 2 1.08 3.69 14.35
N PRO A 3 1.24 5.02 14.61
CA PRO A 3 0.55 5.67 15.74
C PRO A 3 -0.98 5.68 15.67
N HIS A 4 -1.54 5.42 14.49
CA HIS A 4 -3.01 5.44 14.26
C HIS A 4 -3.65 4.06 14.36
N LEU A 5 -2.84 2.99 14.45
CA LEU A 5 -3.30 1.61 14.46
C LEU A 5 -3.60 1.13 15.87
N ALA A 6 -4.45 0.12 15.95
CA ALA A 6 -4.49 -0.72 17.13
C ALA A 6 -3.13 -1.44 17.30
N PRO A 7 -2.69 -1.74 18.54
CA PRO A 7 -1.40 -2.39 18.78
C PRO A 7 -1.23 -3.65 17.93
N LEU A 8 -0.08 -3.79 17.27
CA LEU A 8 0.22 -4.96 16.43
C LEU A 8 0.68 -6.18 17.25
N LYS A 9 0.94 -5.99 18.53
CA LYS A 9 1.37 -7.07 19.43
C LYS A 9 0.39 -8.25 19.38
N ASP A 10 0.96 -9.44 19.27
CA ASP A 10 0.27 -10.74 19.22
C ASP A 10 -0.67 -10.93 18.01
N ARG A 11 -0.69 -10.01 17.03
CA ARG A 11 -1.52 -10.11 15.83
C ARG A 11 -0.88 -10.97 14.74
N THR A 12 -1.73 -11.63 13.97
CA THR A 12 -1.39 -12.23 12.68
C THR A 12 -1.68 -11.22 11.56
N ILE A 13 -0.67 -10.90 10.77
CA ILE A 13 -0.71 -9.79 9.81
C ILE A 13 -0.44 -10.29 8.40
N LEU A 14 -1.19 -9.80 7.43
CA LEU A 14 -0.90 -9.94 6.00
C LEU A 14 -0.42 -8.58 5.46
N ASP A 15 0.70 -8.57 4.74
CA ASP A 15 1.23 -7.40 4.02
C ASP A 15 1.19 -7.66 2.51
N VAL A 16 0.25 -7.01 1.81
CA VAL A 16 0.01 -7.20 0.38
C VAL A 16 0.81 -6.19 -0.42
N GLY A 17 1.67 -6.66 -1.32
CA GLY A 17 2.65 -5.84 -2.03
C GLY A 17 3.78 -5.42 -1.10
N CYS A 18 4.27 -6.35 -0.29
CA CYS A 18 5.24 -6.10 0.78
C CYS A 18 6.64 -5.70 0.29
N GLY A 19 6.90 -5.75 -1.02
CA GLY A 19 8.23 -5.50 -1.58
C GLY A 19 9.28 -6.39 -0.91
N SER A 20 10.43 -5.83 -0.55
CA SER A 20 11.51 -6.55 0.15
C SER A 20 11.28 -6.74 1.65
N GLY A 21 10.07 -6.43 2.17
CA GLY A 21 9.66 -6.74 3.54
C GLY A 21 10.06 -5.70 4.60
N TYR A 22 10.39 -4.46 4.22
CA TYR A 22 10.75 -3.42 5.18
C TYR A 22 9.68 -3.24 6.28
N HIS A 23 8.43 -3.11 5.90
CA HIS A 23 7.33 -2.94 6.85
C HIS A 23 7.06 -4.20 7.66
N MET A 24 7.24 -5.38 7.06
CA MET A 24 7.10 -6.66 7.76
C MET A 24 8.03 -6.74 8.98
N TRP A 25 9.31 -6.36 8.81
CA TRP A 25 10.28 -6.37 9.92
C TRP A 25 9.94 -5.32 10.99
N ARG A 26 9.37 -4.18 10.62
CA ARG A 26 8.85 -3.19 11.56
C ARG A 26 7.68 -3.76 12.38
N MET A 27 6.73 -4.46 11.73
CA MET A 27 5.59 -5.12 12.39
C MET A 27 6.07 -6.20 13.37
N VAL A 28 7.08 -6.99 13.00
CA VAL A 28 7.72 -7.95 13.91
C VAL A 28 8.34 -7.24 15.12
N GLY A 29 8.99 -6.09 14.91
CA GLY A 29 9.54 -5.24 15.98
C GLY A 29 8.47 -4.70 16.94
N GLU A 30 7.26 -4.41 16.44
CA GLU A 30 6.09 -4.02 17.24
C GLU A 30 5.41 -5.20 17.97
N GLY A 31 6.00 -6.40 17.90
CA GLY A 31 5.54 -7.57 18.61
C GLY A 31 4.48 -8.42 17.92
N ALA A 32 4.33 -8.27 16.59
CA ALA A 32 3.43 -9.13 15.82
C ALA A 32 3.75 -10.61 16.07
N LYS A 33 2.71 -11.44 16.20
CA LYS A 33 2.83 -12.89 16.35
C LYS A 33 3.38 -13.53 15.09
N MET A 34 2.85 -13.11 13.93
CA MET A 34 3.28 -13.57 12.62
C MET A 34 2.94 -12.52 11.56
N VAL A 35 3.84 -12.33 10.63
CA VAL A 35 3.64 -11.48 9.45
C VAL A 35 3.86 -12.30 8.19
N VAL A 36 2.84 -12.38 7.35
CA VAL A 36 2.93 -12.98 6.02
C VAL A 36 2.94 -11.84 5.01
N GLY A 37 3.99 -11.75 4.22
CA GLY A 37 4.06 -10.82 3.09
C GLY A 37 3.79 -11.56 1.78
N ILE A 38 3.10 -10.91 0.85
CA ILE A 38 2.96 -11.40 -0.52
C ILE A 38 3.41 -10.33 -1.51
N ASP A 39 4.23 -10.74 -2.47
CA ASP A 39 4.64 -9.91 -3.61
C ASP A 39 5.05 -10.84 -4.77
N PRO A 40 4.56 -10.63 -5.99
CA PRO A 40 4.88 -11.52 -7.11
C PRO A 40 6.31 -11.37 -7.64
N THR A 41 7.10 -10.41 -7.13
CA THR A 41 8.44 -10.09 -7.63
C THR A 41 9.51 -10.94 -6.95
N GLU A 42 10.06 -11.90 -7.65
CA GLU A 42 11.08 -12.83 -7.13
C GLU A 42 12.33 -12.12 -6.58
N LEU A 43 12.73 -10.98 -7.15
CA LEU A 43 13.84 -10.18 -6.64
C LEU A 43 13.60 -9.75 -5.19
N PHE A 44 12.38 -9.36 -4.84
CA PHE A 44 12.03 -8.95 -3.48
C PHE A 44 12.12 -10.11 -2.50
N LEU A 45 11.76 -11.32 -2.93
CA LEU A 45 11.96 -12.53 -2.11
C LEU A 45 13.45 -12.75 -1.81
N CYS A 46 14.33 -12.62 -2.80
CA CYS A 46 15.78 -12.75 -2.59
C CYS A 46 16.31 -11.70 -1.59
N GLN A 47 15.88 -10.45 -1.73
CA GLN A 47 16.26 -9.36 -0.82
C GLN A 47 15.75 -9.62 0.61
N PHE A 48 14.48 -10.03 0.74
CA PHE A 48 13.88 -10.41 2.02
C PHE A 48 14.67 -11.52 2.72
N GLU A 49 15.04 -12.59 2.00
CA GLU A 49 15.79 -13.72 2.56
C GLU A 49 17.19 -13.32 3.04
N VAL A 50 17.85 -12.38 2.35
CA VAL A 50 19.14 -11.82 2.82
C VAL A 50 18.93 -11.10 4.15
N VAL A 51 17.95 -10.21 4.25
CA VAL A 51 17.65 -9.47 5.48
C VAL A 51 17.27 -10.44 6.61
N ARG A 52 16.43 -11.45 6.32
CA ARG A 52 16.03 -12.48 7.29
C ARG A 52 17.25 -13.20 7.89
N LYS A 53 18.22 -13.58 7.07
CA LYS A 53 19.48 -14.20 7.53
C LYS A 53 20.28 -13.28 8.46
N LEU A 54 20.38 -11.99 8.10
CA LEU A 54 21.08 -11.00 8.91
C LEU A 54 20.38 -10.76 10.27
N LEU A 55 19.05 -10.89 10.32
CA LEU A 55 18.25 -10.79 11.55
C LEU A 55 18.11 -12.11 12.33
N GLY A 56 18.99 -13.10 12.10
CA GLY A 56 19.05 -14.34 12.85
C GLY A 56 17.99 -15.37 12.47
N ASN A 57 17.46 -15.33 11.25
CA ASN A 57 16.43 -16.24 10.71
C ASN A 57 15.12 -16.21 11.50
N ASP A 58 14.68 -15.04 11.90
CA ASP A 58 13.38 -14.90 12.57
C ASP A 58 12.25 -15.46 11.70
N ARG A 59 11.51 -16.43 12.24
CA ARG A 59 10.45 -17.14 11.53
C ARG A 59 9.07 -16.48 11.65
N ARG A 60 8.98 -15.37 12.37
CA ARG A 60 7.72 -14.62 12.48
C ARG A 60 7.36 -13.87 11.21
N ALA A 61 8.33 -13.56 10.33
CA ALA A 61 8.08 -12.98 9.02
C ALA A 61 8.37 -13.98 7.90
N ASN A 62 7.43 -14.12 6.97
CA ASN A 62 7.54 -15.02 5.81
C ASN A 62 7.01 -14.31 4.58
N LEU A 63 7.82 -14.21 3.51
CA LEU A 63 7.40 -13.68 2.22
C LEU A 63 7.10 -14.81 1.26
N ILE A 64 5.96 -14.72 0.56
CA ILE A 64 5.50 -15.69 -0.43
C ILE A 64 5.38 -14.96 -1.78
N PRO A 65 5.99 -15.46 -2.87
CA PRO A 65 5.97 -14.81 -4.18
C PRO A 65 4.65 -15.03 -4.91
N LEU A 66 3.57 -14.42 -4.39
CA LEU A 66 2.21 -14.50 -4.92
C LEU A 66 1.58 -13.13 -5.06
N GLY A 67 0.69 -12.98 -6.04
CA GLY A 67 -0.30 -11.90 -6.05
C GLY A 67 -1.52 -12.27 -5.18
N ILE A 68 -2.26 -11.28 -4.71
CA ILE A 68 -3.45 -11.51 -3.86
C ILE A 68 -4.53 -12.33 -4.59
N GLU A 69 -4.61 -12.22 -5.92
CA GLU A 69 -5.51 -12.99 -6.77
C GLU A 69 -5.22 -14.51 -6.78
N GLN A 70 -4.04 -14.91 -6.35
CA GLN A 70 -3.61 -16.32 -6.24
C GLN A 70 -3.85 -16.87 -4.83
N MET A 71 -4.20 -16.03 -3.86
CA MET A 71 -4.48 -16.47 -2.50
C MET A 71 -5.88 -17.08 -2.39
N GLN A 72 -5.98 -18.11 -1.55
CA GLN A 72 -7.27 -18.59 -1.09
C GLN A 72 -7.90 -17.57 -0.11
N LEU A 73 -9.21 -17.62 0.03
CA LEU A 73 -9.95 -16.81 1.02
C LEU A 73 -9.75 -17.43 2.40
N LEU A 74 -8.89 -16.84 3.22
CA LEU A 74 -8.44 -17.43 4.48
C LEU A 74 -9.24 -16.95 5.69
N ALA A 75 -9.71 -15.69 5.69
CA ALA A 75 -10.34 -15.02 6.85
C ALA A 75 -9.53 -15.27 8.16
N ALA A 76 -8.20 -15.12 8.09
CA ALA A 76 -7.27 -15.59 9.12
C ALA A 76 -6.39 -14.49 9.71
N PHE A 77 -6.44 -13.26 9.17
CA PHE A 77 -5.57 -12.19 9.59
C PHE A 77 -6.31 -11.15 10.44
N ASP A 78 -5.68 -10.77 11.56
CA ASP A 78 -6.19 -9.71 12.43
C ASP A 78 -6.05 -8.34 11.79
N THR A 79 -5.00 -8.17 10.98
CA THR A 79 -4.71 -6.94 10.25
C THR A 79 -4.21 -7.25 8.85
N VAL A 80 -4.70 -6.52 7.85
CA VAL A 80 -4.23 -6.58 6.46
C VAL A 80 -3.69 -5.22 6.06
N PHE A 81 -2.45 -5.17 5.62
CA PHE A 81 -1.82 -4.00 5.01
C PHE A 81 -1.85 -4.11 3.49
N SER A 82 -2.13 -3.00 2.82
CA SER A 82 -1.99 -2.84 1.37
C SER A 82 -1.51 -1.41 1.12
N MET A 83 -0.20 -1.24 1.02
CA MET A 83 0.42 0.08 0.91
C MET A 83 1.10 0.21 -0.44
N GLY A 84 0.69 1.22 -1.23
CA GLY A 84 1.26 1.46 -2.56
C GLY A 84 0.78 0.49 -3.65
N VAL A 85 -0.37 -0.19 -3.48
CA VAL A 85 -0.81 -1.27 -4.39
C VAL A 85 -2.07 -0.92 -5.18
N LEU A 86 -3.06 -0.28 -4.55
CA LEU A 86 -4.40 -0.13 -5.12
C LEU A 86 -4.39 0.55 -6.49
N TYR A 87 -3.60 1.60 -6.67
CA TYR A 87 -3.52 2.34 -7.93
C TYR A 87 -2.90 1.53 -9.09
N HIS A 88 -2.24 0.41 -8.79
CA HIS A 88 -1.74 -0.54 -9.78
C HIS A 88 -2.77 -1.62 -10.16
N ARG A 89 -3.94 -1.60 -9.55
CA ARG A 89 -4.97 -2.63 -9.80
C ARG A 89 -5.95 -2.19 -10.88
N LYS A 90 -6.15 -3.05 -11.89
CA LYS A 90 -7.13 -2.83 -12.97
C LYS A 90 -8.57 -2.92 -12.49
N SER A 91 -8.82 -3.64 -11.41
CA SER A 91 -10.12 -3.76 -10.74
C SER A 91 -9.96 -3.41 -9.26
N PRO A 92 -10.09 -2.12 -8.89
CA PRO A 92 -9.87 -1.67 -7.52
C PRO A 92 -10.88 -2.26 -6.53
N LEU A 93 -12.16 -2.40 -6.93
CA LEU A 93 -13.20 -2.96 -6.06
C LEU A 93 -12.96 -4.46 -5.79
N ASP A 94 -12.52 -5.22 -6.79
CA ASP A 94 -12.16 -6.64 -6.59
C ASP A 94 -10.95 -6.76 -5.65
N HIS A 95 -9.96 -5.88 -5.81
CA HIS A 95 -8.82 -5.86 -4.89
C HIS A 95 -9.25 -5.59 -3.44
N LEU A 96 -10.10 -4.59 -3.21
CA LEU A 96 -10.65 -4.29 -1.88
C LEU A 96 -11.46 -5.47 -1.32
N SER A 97 -12.24 -6.17 -2.16
CA SER A 97 -12.97 -7.39 -1.78
C SER A 97 -12.03 -8.52 -1.38
N GLN A 98 -10.94 -8.71 -2.12
CA GLN A 98 -9.91 -9.70 -1.82
C GLN A 98 -9.21 -9.40 -0.48
N LEU A 99 -8.86 -8.13 -0.22
CA LEU A 99 -8.28 -7.70 1.07
C LEU A 99 -9.23 -8.02 2.23
N LYS A 100 -10.52 -7.68 2.08
CA LYS A 100 -11.55 -7.96 3.09
C LYS A 100 -11.67 -9.44 3.40
N ALA A 101 -11.65 -10.28 2.36
CA ALA A 101 -11.78 -11.73 2.50
C ALA A 101 -10.61 -12.41 3.24
N GLN A 102 -9.49 -11.73 3.41
CA GLN A 102 -8.35 -12.21 4.22
C GLN A 102 -8.52 -11.91 5.72
N LEU A 103 -9.33 -10.90 6.07
CA LEU A 103 -9.52 -10.46 7.45
C LEU A 103 -10.47 -11.37 8.23
N VAL A 104 -10.15 -11.59 9.50
CA VAL A 104 -11.12 -12.10 10.46
C VAL A 104 -12.27 -11.10 10.64
N LYS A 105 -13.41 -11.56 11.15
CA LYS A 105 -14.53 -10.65 11.46
C LYS A 105 -14.07 -9.55 12.44
N GLY A 106 -14.27 -8.29 12.05
CA GLY A 106 -13.84 -7.12 12.81
C GLY A 106 -12.33 -6.82 12.71
N GLY A 107 -11.59 -7.57 11.90
CA GLY A 107 -10.17 -7.30 11.60
C GLY A 107 -9.97 -5.95 10.91
N GLU A 108 -8.77 -5.43 10.98
CA GLU A 108 -8.42 -4.06 10.55
C GLU A 108 -7.68 -4.05 9.19
N LEU A 109 -8.18 -3.25 8.26
CA LEU A 109 -7.48 -2.90 7.02
C LEU A 109 -6.67 -1.63 7.22
N VAL A 110 -5.43 -1.64 6.76
CA VAL A 110 -4.54 -0.48 6.62
C VAL A 110 -4.24 -0.31 5.14
N LEU A 111 -4.87 0.68 4.53
CA LEU A 111 -4.75 0.96 3.10
C LEU A 111 -4.02 2.28 2.87
N GLU A 112 -2.91 2.26 2.16
CA GLU A 112 -2.25 3.47 1.66
C GLU A 112 -2.30 3.48 0.14
N THR A 113 -2.68 4.61 -0.45
CA THR A 113 -2.77 4.74 -1.90
C THR A 113 -2.59 6.19 -2.37
N LEU A 114 -2.31 6.37 -3.65
CA LEU A 114 -2.40 7.68 -4.30
C LEU A 114 -3.85 8.17 -4.30
N VAL A 115 -4.02 9.48 -4.06
CA VAL A 115 -5.30 10.16 -4.09
C VAL A 115 -5.20 11.52 -4.80
N ILE A 116 -6.34 12.06 -5.23
CA ILE A 116 -6.48 13.42 -5.76
C ILE A 116 -7.53 14.20 -4.96
N ASP A 117 -7.53 15.51 -5.09
CA ASP A 117 -8.60 16.34 -4.57
C ASP A 117 -9.86 16.18 -5.41
N GLY A 118 -11.02 16.14 -4.75
CA GLY A 118 -12.31 15.98 -5.40
C GLY A 118 -13.37 15.43 -4.46
N ASP A 119 -14.59 15.28 -4.98
CA ASP A 119 -15.75 14.73 -4.27
C ASP A 119 -15.86 13.20 -4.43
N VAL A 120 -16.95 12.63 -3.91
CA VAL A 120 -17.26 11.19 -3.95
C VAL A 120 -17.33 10.58 -5.36
N ASN A 121 -17.49 11.40 -6.39
CA ASN A 121 -17.59 10.97 -7.79
C ASN A 121 -16.27 11.16 -8.54
N THR A 122 -15.24 11.68 -7.89
CA THR A 122 -13.97 12.06 -8.54
C THR A 122 -12.96 10.90 -8.48
N CYS A 123 -12.55 10.46 -9.67
CA CYS A 123 -11.48 9.50 -9.83
C CYS A 123 -10.69 9.81 -11.11
N LEU A 124 -9.39 10.04 -10.99
CA LEU A 124 -8.50 10.23 -12.13
C LEU A 124 -8.15 8.87 -12.75
N VAL A 125 -8.38 8.75 -14.05
CA VAL A 125 -7.92 7.64 -14.88
C VAL A 125 -6.88 8.21 -15.85
N PRO A 126 -5.57 8.02 -15.62
CA PRO A 126 -4.54 8.54 -16.50
C PRO A 126 -4.67 7.97 -17.93
N ALA A 127 -4.50 8.80 -18.96
CA ALA A 127 -4.66 8.37 -20.35
C ALA A 127 -3.56 7.38 -20.79
N ASP A 128 -2.33 7.57 -20.34
CA ASP A 128 -1.17 6.71 -20.67
C ASP A 128 -0.39 6.37 -19.40
N ARG A 129 0.10 7.36 -18.68
CA ARG A 129 0.94 7.20 -17.49
C ARG A 129 0.69 8.33 -16.50
N TYR A 130 1.11 8.11 -15.27
CA TYR A 130 1.10 9.09 -14.19
C TYR A 130 2.47 9.09 -13.51
N ALA A 131 3.13 10.24 -13.42
CA ALA A 131 4.49 10.35 -12.87
C ALA A 131 5.44 9.30 -13.48
N LYS A 132 5.45 9.21 -14.83
CA LYS A 132 6.17 8.22 -15.66
C LYS A 132 5.77 6.74 -15.46
N MET A 133 4.94 6.41 -14.49
CA MET A 133 4.44 5.05 -14.25
C MET A 133 3.32 4.69 -15.22
N LYS A 134 3.50 3.63 -16.02
CA LYS A 134 2.52 3.14 -17.01
C LYS A 134 1.43 2.25 -16.40
N ASN A 135 1.64 1.78 -15.18
CA ASN A 135 0.76 0.83 -14.51
C ASN A 135 -0.11 1.49 -13.42
N ILE A 136 -0.44 2.76 -13.60
CA ILE A 136 -1.40 3.47 -12.75
C ILE A 136 -2.74 3.48 -13.48
N TYR A 137 -3.76 2.92 -12.84
CA TYR A 137 -5.07 2.77 -13.46
C TYR A 137 -6.12 3.70 -12.87
N PHE A 138 -6.16 3.85 -11.53
CA PHE A 138 -7.17 4.64 -10.84
C PHE A 138 -6.55 5.40 -9.67
N ILE A 139 -6.81 6.70 -9.60
CA ILE A 139 -6.43 7.55 -8.48
C ILE A 139 -7.70 8.24 -7.99
N PRO A 140 -8.39 7.68 -6.96
CA PRO A 140 -9.64 8.25 -6.44
C PRO A 140 -9.39 9.49 -5.59
N SER A 141 -10.43 10.29 -5.37
CA SER A 141 -10.48 11.19 -4.22
C SER A 141 -10.62 10.38 -2.92
N ILE A 142 -10.36 11.01 -1.77
CA ILE A 142 -10.54 10.36 -0.45
C ILE A 142 -12.01 9.94 -0.27
N ASP A 143 -12.96 10.80 -0.62
CA ASP A 143 -14.39 10.50 -0.50
C ASP A 143 -14.82 9.36 -1.43
N CYS A 144 -14.28 9.32 -2.66
CA CYS A 144 -14.50 8.23 -3.60
C CYS A 144 -13.95 6.91 -3.05
N LEU A 145 -12.75 6.91 -2.47
CA LEU A 145 -12.12 5.74 -1.87
C LEU A 145 -12.89 5.22 -0.65
N ILE A 146 -13.36 6.10 0.21
CA ILE A 146 -14.24 5.75 1.35
C ILE A 146 -15.52 5.08 0.84
N ASN A 147 -16.18 5.67 -0.16
CA ASN A 147 -17.37 5.08 -0.78
C ASN A 147 -17.10 3.69 -1.39
N TRP A 148 -15.94 3.47 -2.02
CA TRP A 148 -15.56 2.14 -2.54
C TRP A 148 -15.44 1.11 -1.40
N LEU A 149 -14.75 1.48 -0.32
CA LEU A 149 -14.59 0.60 0.85
C LEU A 149 -15.93 0.26 1.50
N GLU A 150 -16.83 1.23 1.67
CA GLU A 150 -18.17 1.03 2.22
C GLU A 150 -19.04 0.14 1.32
N LYS A 151 -18.96 0.31 -0.02
CA LYS A 151 -19.64 -0.55 -1.00
C LYS A 151 -19.18 -2.01 -0.94
N VAL A 152 -17.90 -2.23 -0.69
CA VAL A 152 -17.33 -3.58 -0.48
C VAL A 152 -17.73 -4.14 0.89
N GLY A 153 -18.28 -3.30 1.78
CA GLY A 153 -18.84 -3.67 3.07
C GLY A 153 -17.86 -3.53 4.23
N PHE A 154 -16.80 -2.78 4.09
CA PHE A 154 -15.99 -2.32 5.22
C PHE A 154 -16.80 -1.35 6.09
N LYS A 155 -16.46 -1.28 7.37
CA LYS A 155 -17.08 -0.41 8.39
C LYS A 155 -16.03 0.50 9.00
N ASN A 156 -16.48 1.56 9.69
CA ASN A 156 -15.60 2.50 10.41
C ASN A 156 -14.48 3.05 9.51
N VAL A 157 -14.78 3.28 8.24
CA VAL A 157 -13.81 3.78 7.25
C VAL A 157 -13.44 5.21 7.59
N ARG A 158 -12.14 5.47 7.74
CA ARG A 158 -11.64 6.81 8.08
C ARG A 158 -10.27 7.06 7.45
N CYS A 159 -10.07 8.26 6.94
CA CYS A 159 -8.75 8.76 6.56
C CYS A 159 -8.04 9.23 7.83
N VAL A 160 -6.85 8.71 8.10
CA VAL A 160 -6.05 9.02 9.30
C VAL A 160 -4.82 9.85 8.99
N ASP A 161 -4.41 9.87 7.73
CA ASP A 161 -3.28 10.67 7.27
C ASP A 161 -3.41 10.98 5.78
N GLN A 162 -2.93 12.15 5.38
CA GLN A 162 -2.78 12.53 3.97
C GLN A 162 -1.59 13.47 3.82
N ALA A 163 -0.77 13.24 2.82
CA ALA A 163 0.39 14.06 2.52
C ALA A 163 0.68 14.13 1.01
N VAL A 164 1.16 15.27 0.56
CA VAL A 164 1.82 15.39 -0.75
C VAL A 164 3.21 14.79 -0.59
N THR A 165 3.60 13.91 -1.51
CA THR A 165 4.94 13.33 -1.50
C THR A 165 6.00 14.42 -1.70
N THR A 166 6.95 14.53 -0.78
CA THR A 166 7.98 15.57 -0.80
C THR A 166 9.30 15.08 -1.41
N LEU A 167 10.10 16.05 -1.91
CA LEU A 167 11.44 15.74 -2.44
C LEU A 167 12.40 15.23 -1.35
N GLU A 168 12.15 15.55 -0.07
CA GLU A 168 12.92 15.02 1.06
C GLU A 168 12.59 13.56 1.32
N GLU A 169 11.32 13.19 1.18
CA GLU A 169 10.83 11.82 1.38
C GLU A 169 11.34 10.88 0.28
N GLN A 170 11.31 11.33 -0.98
CA GLN A 170 11.81 10.58 -2.14
C GLN A 170 13.00 11.30 -2.80
N ARG A 171 14.03 11.55 -2.00
CA ARG A 171 15.24 12.23 -2.45
C ARG A 171 16.11 11.35 -3.33
N LYS A 172 16.82 11.97 -4.25
CA LYS A 172 17.92 11.33 -4.97
C LYS A 172 19.08 11.07 -4.01
N THR A 173 19.64 9.88 -4.04
CA THR A 173 20.82 9.48 -3.25
C THR A 173 21.84 8.83 -4.16
N ASP A 174 23.12 8.75 -3.72
CA ASP A 174 24.19 8.10 -4.48
C ASP A 174 23.96 6.59 -4.72
N TRP A 175 23.04 5.99 -3.94
CA TRP A 175 22.62 4.59 -4.08
C TRP A 175 21.44 4.39 -5.03
N LEU A 176 20.80 5.49 -5.46
CA LEU A 176 19.64 5.43 -6.35
C LEU A 176 20.11 5.57 -7.80
N GLU A 177 20.24 4.46 -8.49
CA GLU A 177 20.58 4.43 -9.92
C GLU A 177 19.40 4.86 -10.81
N ASN A 178 18.18 4.83 -10.27
CA ASN A 178 16.94 5.16 -10.98
C ASN A 178 16.51 6.61 -10.72
N GLU A 179 15.45 7.00 -11.42
CA GLU A 179 14.79 8.30 -11.26
C GLU A 179 14.17 8.46 -9.86
N SER A 180 14.17 9.69 -9.35
CA SER A 180 13.57 10.10 -8.08
C SER A 180 12.34 11.00 -8.32
N LEU A 181 11.65 11.43 -7.27
CA LEU A 181 10.44 12.25 -7.39
C LEU A 181 10.65 13.49 -8.27
N VAL A 182 11.80 14.16 -8.16
CA VAL A 182 12.09 15.36 -8.97
C VAL A 182 12.05 15.09 -10.47
N ASP A 183 12.40 13.87 -10.90
CA ASP A 183 12.39 13.48 -12.31
C ASP A 183 10.97 13.18 -12.83
N PHE A 184 9.98 13.08 -11.94
CA PHE A 184 8.58 12.78 -12.24
C PHE A 184 7.68 14.01 -12.23
N LEU A 185 8.17 15.13 -11.69
CA LEU A 185 7.44 16.38 -11.62
C LEU A 185 7.74 17.29 -12.81
N ASP A 186 6.80 18.17 -13.13
CA ASP A 186 7.03 19.22 -14.14
C ASP A 186 8.16 20.14 -13.62
N PRO A 187 9.23 20.36 -14.40
CA PRO A 187 10.37 21.17 -13.98
C PRO A 187 10.02 22.66 -13.72
N ASN A 188 8.90 23.15 -14.25
CA ASN A 188 8.43 24.52 -14.08
C ASN A 188 7.34 24.65 -13.02
N ASP A 189 6.68 23.54 -12.64
CA ASP A 189 5.56 23.53 -11.70
C ASP A 189 5.52 22.19 -10.93
N HIS A 190 6.23 22.13 -9.82
CA HIS A 190 6.31 20.93 -8.99
C HIS A 190 4.96 20.52 -8.33
N SER A 191 3.90 21.31 -8.51
CA SER A 191 2.53 20.88 -8.13
C SER A 191 1.91 19.92 -9.14
N LYS A 192 2.62 19.62 -10.24
CA LYS A 192 2.18 18.72 -11.30
C LYS A 192 3.20 17.65 -11.63
N THR A 193 2.71 16.54 -12.17
CA THR A 193 3.57 15.55 -12.82
C THR A 193 4.00 16.05 -14.19
N ILE A 194 5.03 15.41 -14.77
CA ILE A 194 5.52 15.73 -16.12
C ILE A 194 4.42 15.58 -17.21
N GLU A 195 3.37 14.79 -16.95
CA GLU A 195 2.20 14.64 -17.83
C GLU A 195 1.12 15.72 -17.58
N GLY A 196 1.30 16.60 -16.59
CA GLY A 196 0.38 17.68 -16.24
C GLY A 196 -0.72 17.30 -15.24
N TYR A 197 -0.72 16.12 -14.69
CA TYR A 197 -1.62 15.72 -13.60
C TYR A 197 -1.16 16.35 -12.27
N PRO A 198 -2.04 16.41 -11.23
CA PRO A 198 -1.62 16.82 -9.88
C PRO A 198 -0.44 16.00 -9.39
N ALA A 199 0.50 16.61 -8.66
CA ALA A 199 1.62 15.92 -8.04
C ALA A 199 1.16 14.80 -7.10
N PRO A 200 1.99 13.74 -6.87
CA PRO A 200 1.61 12.60 -6.06
C PRO A 200 1.22 12.99 -4.63
N LYS A 201 -0.03 12.72 -4.28
CA LYS A 201 -0.60 12.86 -2.94
C LYS A 201 -1.03 11.48 -2.46
N ARG A 202 -0.74 11.15 -1.22
CA ARG A 202 -1.06 9.86 -0.61
C ARG A 202 -2.02 10.03 0.54
N ALA A 203 -2.86 9.03 0.76
CA ALA A 203 -3.71 8.94 1.93
C ALA A 203 -3.62 7.57 2.58
N VAL A 204 -3.74 7.55 3.91
CA VAL A 204 -3.84 6.33 4.72
C VAL A 204 -5.27 6.20 5.23
N ILE A 205 -5.90 5.10 4.88
CA ILE A 205 -7.27 4.77 5.28
C ILE A 205 -7.24 3.57 6.23
N LEU A 206 -7.97 3.65 7.31
CA LEU A 206 -8.26 2.53 8.20
C LEU A 206 -9.73 2.14 8.07
N ALA A 207 -9.99 0.83 8.10
CA ALA A 207 -11.35 0.28 8.04
C ALA A 207 -11.44 -1.08 8.74
N ASN A 208 -12.64 -1.53 9.11
CA ASN A 208 -12.88 -2.84 9.71
C ASN A 208 -13.70 -3.75 8.78
N ALA A 209 -13.41 -5.06 8.80
CA ALA A 209 -14.12 -6.08 8.05
C ALA A 209 -15.47 -6.46 8.70
#